data_56dc6777c12b63b966f7e373847ea9d4
#
_entry.id   56dc6777c12b63b966f7e373847ea9d4
#
_cell.length_a   1.000
_cell.length_b   1.000
_cell.length_c   1.000
_cell.angle_alpha   90.00
_cell.angle_beta   90.00
_cell.angle_gamma   90.00
#
_symmetry.space_group_name_H-M   'P 1'
#
loop_
_entity.id
_entity.type
_entity.pdbx_description
1 polymer ?
#
loop_
_entity_poly.entity_id
_entity_poly.type
_entity_poly.pdbx_seq_one_letter_code
_entity_poly.pdbx_strand_id
1 'polypeptide(L)'
;KLVERFSPADARTPEQLAATLAEFTARYDAHKEDKTAPYPGIAALIDALNTAGVQCAVFSNKADPLCGKIIEHYFGAGRFVLVRGSRPGVPTKPDPTGVYSLMQDLHADPASTLFVGDSDVDILTGHNAGLPAMGALWGFRGRAELTAAGADALAGVPEDILEYVRTH
;
A
#
# COMPACT_ATOMS: atom_id res chain seq x y z
N LYS A 1 -4.47 13.82 -11.02
CA LYS A 1 -4.44 14.51 -9.69
C LYS A 1 -3.02 14.92 -9.24
N LEU A 2 -2.01 14.02 -9.24
CA LEU A 2 -0.66 14.37 -8.78
C LEU A 2 -0.02 15.45 -9.66
N VAL A 3 0.11 15.18 -10.95
CA VAL A 3 0.70 16.11 -11.94
C VAL A 3 -0.05 17.45 -11.94
N GLU A 4 -1.36 17.42 -11.90
CA GLU A 4 -2.22 18.59 -11.84
C GLU A 4 -1.94 19.50 -10.64
N ARG A 5 -1.59 18.91 -9.48
CA ARG A 5 -1.31 19.65 -8.25
C ARG A 5 -0.02 20.47 -8.30
N PHE A 6 1.00 19.97 -8.97
CA PHE A 6 2.28 20.70 -9.08
C PHE A 6 2.47 21.45 -10.41
N SER A 7 1.57 21.25 -11.40
CA SER A 7 1.59 22.04 -12.62
C SER A 7 1.07 23.46 -12.36
N PRO A 8 1.72 24.51 -12.91
CA PRO A 8 1.19 25.86 -12.87
C PRO A 8 -0.22 25.94 -13.48
N ALA A 9 -1.02 26.90 -13.04
CA ALA A 9 -2.42 27.01 -13.46
C ALA A 9 -2.59 27.23 -14.98
N ASP A 10 -1.66 27.94 -15.59
CA ASP A 10 -1.57 28.24 -17.02
C ASP A 10 -1.05 27.06 -17.86
N ALA A 11 -0.52 26.02 -17.23
CA ALA A 11 0.00 24.80 -17.86
C ALA A 11 -0.88 23.57 -17.58
N ARG A 12 -2.19 23.74 -17.39
CA ARG A 12 -3.13 22.64 -17.06
C ARG A 12 -4.07 22.27 -18.20
N THR A 13 -3.68 22.53 -19.45
CA THR A 13 -4.45 21.97 -20.57
C THR A 13 -4.34 20.44 -20.58
N PRO A 14 -5.31 19.71 -21.14
CA PRO A 14 -5.25 18.24 -21.21
C PRO A 14 -3.96 17.73 -21.86
N GLU A 15 -3.48 18.38 -22.93
CA GLU A 15 -2.27 18.03 -23.65
C GLU A 15 -1.01 18.25 -22.81
N GLN A 16 -0.94 19.39 -22.11
CA GLN A 16 0.18 19.73 -21.23
C GLN A 16 0.25 18.78 -20.02
N LEU A 17 -0.89 18.48 -19.41
CA LEU A 17 -0.97 17.51 -18.31
C LEU A 17 -0.57 16.10 -18.75
N ALA A 18 -0.97 15.68 -19.96
CA ALA A 18 -0.58 14.40 -20.52
C ALA A 18 0.94 14.33 -20.78
N ALA A 19 1.52 15.38 -21.36
CA ALA A 19 2.97 15.47 -21.59
C ALA A 19 3.75 15.45 -20.27
N THR A 20 3.33 16.26 -19.30
CA THR A 20 3.95 16.29 -17.96
C THR A 20 3.83 14.95 -17.23
N LEU A 21 2.69 14.26 -17.37
CA LEU A 21 2.52 12.93 -16.83
C LEU A 21 3.45 11.90 -17.48
N ALA A 22 3.61 11.96 -18.79
CA ALA A 22 4.51 11.07 -19.52
C ALA A 22 5.97 11.27 -19.09
N GLU A 23 6.43 12.53 -19.00
CA GLU A 23 7.78 12.87 -18.53
C GLU A 23 7.99 12.45 -17.07
N PHE A 24 7.03 12.74 -16.19
CA PHE A 24 7.06 12.29 -14.79
C PHE A 24 7.19 10.77 -14.70
N THR A 25 6.38 10.04 -15.48
CA THR A 25 6.38 8.58 -15.46
C THR A 25 7.72 8.02 -15.95
N ALA A 26 8.27 8.56 -17.05
CA ALA A 26 9.57 8.12 -17.56
C ALA A 26 10.71 8.38 -16.57
N ARG A 27 10.73 9.58 -15.96
CA ARG A 27 11.72 9.95 -14.93
C ARG A 27 11.57 9.08 -13.68
N TYR A 28 10.34 8.88 -13.23
CA TYR A 28 10.08 8.04 -12.06
C TYR A 28 10.51 6.59 -12.32
N ASP A 29 10.21 6.05 -13.51
CA ASP A 29 10.60 4.67 -13.85
C ASP A 29 12.13 4.50 -13.90
N ALA A 30 12.86 5.52 -14.36
CA ALA A 30 14.33 5.51 -14.39
C ALA A 30 14.98 5.63 -12.99
N HIS A 31 14.31 6.30 -12.04
CA HIS A 31 14.89 6.67 -10.73
C HIS A 31 14.13 6.09 -9.53
N LYS A 32 13.17 5.17 -9.76
CA LYS A 32 12.32 4.61 -8.70
C LYS A 32 13.08 3.84 -7.62
N GLU A 33 14.28 3.39 -7.94
CA GLU A 33 15.14 2.59 -7.07
C GLU A 33 16.22 3.41 -6.35
N ASP A 34 16.54 4.64 -6.82
CA ASP A 34 17.65 5.47 -6.32
C ASP A 34 17.57 5.74 -4.80
N LYS A 35 16.36 5.89 -4.26
CA LYS A 35 16.11 6.23 -2.85
C LYS A 35 14.99 5.38 -2.23
N THR A 36 14.59 4.31 -2.89
CA THR A 36 13.59 3.38 -2.39
C THR A 36 14.28 2.17 -1.79
N ALA A 37 13.89 1.78 -0.61
CA ALA A 37 14.34 0.55 0.03
C ALA A 37 13.22 0.03 0.95
N PRO A 38 13.16 -1.28 1.20
CA PRO A 38 12.31 -1.82 2.25
C PRO A 38 12.73 -1.26 3.61
N TYR A 39 11.77 -1.00 4.47
CA TYR A 39 12.09 -0.69 5.86
C TYR A 39 12.79 -1.89 6.53
N PRO A 40 13.71 -1.65 7.47
CA PRO A 40 14.36 -2.72 8.21
C PRO A 40 13.36 -3.70 8.82
N GLY A 41 13.63 -4.99 8.75
CA GLY A 41 12.78 -6.06 9.33
C GLY A 41 11.62 -6.52 8.46
N ILE A 42 11.17 -5.76 7.45
CA ILE A 42 9.98 -6.12 6.65
C ILE A 42 10.16 -7.44 5.89
N ALA A 43 11.33 -7.68 5.30
CA ALA A 43 11.58 -8.95 4.60
C ALA A 43 11.47 -10.15 5.54
N ALA A 44 12.06 -10.05 6.74
CA ALA A 44 11.98 -11.08 7.77
C ALA A 44 10.54 -11.28 8.29
N LEU A 45 9.79 -10.20 8.46
CA LEU A 45 8.37 -10.27 8.82
C LEU A 45 7.57 -11.06 7.78
N ILE A 46 7.70 -10.72 6.49
CA ILE A 46 6.96 -11.40 5.43
C ILE A 46 7.33 -12.89 5.35
N ASP A 47 8.61 -13.22 5.49
CA ASP A 47 9.06 -14.62 5.53
C ASP A 47 8.48 -15.38 6.73
N ALA A 48 8.40 -14.74 7.91
CA ALA A 48 7.82 -15.33 9.12
C ALA A 48 6.30 -15.53 9.00
N LEU A 49 5.57 -14.55 8.43
CA LEU A 49 4.14 -14.66 8.15
C LEU A 49 3.85 -15.80 7.16
N ASN A 50 4.59 -15.87 6.06
CA ASN A 50 4.45 -16.95 5.08
C ASN A 50 4.74 -18.33 5.71
N THR A 51 5.77 -18.43 6.55
CA THR A 51 6.08 -19.67 7.28
C THR A 51 4.95 -20.07 8.24
N ALA A 52 4.24 -19.09 8.81
CA ALA A 52 3.06 -19.32 9.65
C ALA A 52 1.79 -19.62 8.84
N GLY A 53 1.86 -19.67 7.50
CA GLY A 53 0.71 -19.93 6.63
C GLY A 53 -0.18 -18.70 6.37
N VAL A 54 0.29 -17.50 6.72
CA VAL A 54 -0.45 -16.26 6.50
C VAL A 54 -0.21 -15.75 5.08
N GLN A 55 -1.27 -15.52 4.33
CA GLN A 55 -1.20 -14.94 3.00
C GLN A 55 -0.89 -13.44 3.08
N CYS A 56 0.21 -13.01 2.47
CA CYS A 56 0.57 -11.61 2.39
C CYS A 56 0.23 -11.05 1.00
N ALA A 57 -0.50 -9.92 0.95
CA ALA A 57 -0.84 -9.23 -0.29
C ALA A 57 -0.51 -7.74 -0.21
N VAL A 58 -0.33 -7.10 -1.36
CA VAL A 58 -0.06 -5.66 -1.45
C VAL A 58 -1.21 -4.96 -2.15
N PHE A 59 -1.71 -3.87 -1.55
CA PHE A 59 -2.66 -2.95 -2.15
C PHE A 59 -2.15 -1.50 -2.07
N SER A 60 -1.99 -0.82 -3.21
CA SER A 60 -1.34 0.49 -3.29
C SER A 60 -2.06 1.45 -4.25
N ASN A 61 -2.02 2.76 -3.94
CA ASN A 61 -2.41 3.83 -4.89
C ASN A 61 -1.34 4.10 -5.98
N LYS A 62 -0.18 3.45 -5.89
CA LYS A 62 0.84 3.48 -6.95
C LYS A 62 0.32 2.71 -8.18
N ALA A 63 0.66 3.17 -9.40
CA ALA A 63 0.25 2.50 -10.63
C ALA A 63 0.60 0.99 -10.61
N ASP A 64 -0.34 0.15 -11.01
CA ASP A 64 -0.27 -1.32 -10.90
C ASP A 64 1.02 -1.92 -11.49
N PRO A 65 1.45 -1.62 -12.74
CA PRO A 65 2.68 -2.18 -13.29
C PRO A 65 3.93 -1.77 -12.52
N LEU A 66 3.92 -0.57 -11.94
CA LEU A 66 5.05 -0.05 -11.18
C LEU A 66 5.11 -0.67 -9.78
N CYS A 67 3.95 -0.89 -9.16
CA CYS A 67 3.85 -1.58 -7.87
C CYS A 67 4.43 -2.99 -7.98
N GLY A 68 4.03 -3.76 -8.99
CA GLY A 68 4.54 -5.11 -9.24
C GLY A 68 6.07 -5.15 -9.40
N LYS A 69 6.63 -4.27 -10.25
CA LYS A 69 8.09 -4.19 -10.47
C LYS A 69 8.87 -3.90 -9.18
N ILE A 70 8.39 -2.97 -8.34
CA ILE A 70 9.04 -2.60 -7.08
C ILE A 70 9.00 -3.78 -6.10
N ILE A 71 7.85 -4.42 -5.95
CA ILE A 71 7.72 -5.56 -5.04
C ILE A 71 8.58 -6.72 -5.51
N GLU A 72 8.59 -7.03 -6.80
CA GLU A 72 9.44 -8.10 -7.35
C GLU A 72 10.93 -7.81 -7.16
N HIS A 73 11.36 -6.55 -7.39
CA HIS A 73 12.75 -6.14 -7.24
C HIS A 73 13.26 -6.32 -5.79
N TYR A 74 12.49 -5.88 -4.78
CA TYR A 74 12.95 -5.89 -3.39
C TYR A 74 12.65 -7.18 -2.63
N PHE A 75 11.61 -7.90 -3.00
CA PHE A 75 11.15 -9.06 -2.26
C PHE A 75 11.22 -10.37 -3.06
N GLY A 76 11.45 -10.29 -4.38
CA GLY A 76 11.43 -11.46 -5.25
C GLY A 76 10.01 -11.99 -5.49
N ALA A 77 9.92 -13.04 -6.27
CA ALA A 77 8.67 -13.73 -6.54
C ALA A 77 8.22 -14.60 -5.35
N GLY A 78 6.91 -14.69 -5.14
CA GLY A 78 6.29 -15.65 -4.24
C GLY A 78 6.16 -15.24 -2.77
N ARG A 79 6.75 -14.11 -2.34
CA ARG A 79 6.54 -13.60 -0.97
C ARG A 79 5.17 -12.98 -0.76
N PHE A 80 4.59 -12.42 -1.81
CA PHE A 80 3.22 -11.91 -1.80
C PHE A 80 2.38 -12.72 -2.78
N VAL A 81 1.23 -13.22 -2.30
CA VAL A 81 0.30 -14.01 -3.12
C VAL A 81 -0.40 -13.16 -4.18
N LEU A 82 -0.52 -11.85 -3.93
CA LEU A 82 -1.11 -10.90 -4.87
C LEU A 82 -0.55 -9.50 -4.65
N VAL A 83 -0.23 -8.79 -5.74
CA VAL A 83 0.20 -7.39 -5.71
C VAL A 83 -0.73 -6.59 -6.61
N ARG A 84 -1.36 -5.56 -6.03
CA ARG A 84 -2.27 -4.66 -6.76
C ARG A 84 -1.94 -3.21 -6.51
N GLY A 85 -1.77 -2.49 -7.60
CA GLY A 85 -1.71 -1.05 -7.65
C GLY A 85 -3.01 -0.42 -8.15
N SER A 86 -2.95 0.90 -8.35
CA SER A 86 -4.04 1.67 -8.97
C SER A 86 -4.19 1.33 -10.45
N ARG A 87 -5.45 1.13 -10.90
CA ARG A 87 -5.84 0.83 -12.28
C ARG A 87 -6.89 1.82 -12.78
N PRO A 88 -6.92 2.10 -14.09
CA PRO A 88 -7.99 2.90 -14.68
C PRO A 88 -9.38 2.30 -14.38
N GLY A 89 -10.33 3.16 -14.02
CA GLY A 89 -11.71 2.74 -13.73
C GLY A 89 -11.94 2.13 -12.35
N VAL A 90 -10.89 1.91 -11.55
CA VAL A 90 -11.01 1.47 -10.16
C VAL A 90 -10.72 2.65 -9.22
N PRO A 91 -11.60 2.97 -8.27
CA PRO A 91 -11.35 4.00 -7.28
C PRO A 91 -10.09 3.71 -6.46
N THR A 92 -9.38 4.78 -6.09
CA THR A 92 -8.18 4.67 -5.24
C THR A 92 -8.54 4.70 -3.75
N LYS A 93 -7.66 4.21 -2.89
CA LYS A 93 -7.80 4.37 -1.43
C LYS A 93 -8.15 5.82 -1.07
N PRO A 94 -9.09 6.08 -0.17
CA PRO A 94 -9.68 5.17 0.81
C PRO A 94 -10.96 4.43 0.34
N ASP A 95 -11.29 4.42 -0.94
CA ASP A 95 -12.40 3.62 -1.46
C ASP A 95 -12.09 2.12 -1.31
N PRO A 96 -13.00 1.29 -0.77
CA PRO A 96 -12.73 -0.11 -0.46
C PRO A 96 -12.86 -1.06 -1.66
N THR A 97 -13.33 -0.58 -2.82
CA THR A 97 -13.63 -1.43 -4.00
C THR A 97 -12.44 -2.31 -4.39
N GLY A 98 -11.22 -1.74 -4.39
CA GLY A 98 -10.02 -2.51 -4.72
C GLY A 98 -9.67 -3.58 -3.69
N VAL A 99 -9.96 -3.32 -2.41
CA VAL A 99 -9.77 -4.30 -1.32
C VAL A 99 -10.75 -5.45 -1.44
N TYR A 100 -12.03 -5.17 -1.70
CA TYR A 100 -13.04 -6.23 -1.93
C TYR A 100 -12.65 -7.14 -3.09
N SER A 101 -12.21 -6.57 -4.22
CA SER A 101 -11.74 -7.37 -5.36
C SER A 101 -10.52 -8.23 -4.99
N LEU A 102 -9.57 -7.68 -4.21
CA LEU A 102 -8.40 -8.42 -3.77
C LEU A 102 -8.78 -9.57 -2.84
N MET A 103 -9.67 -9.32 -1.86
CA MET A 103 -10.16 -10.35 -0.94
C MET A 103 -10.93 -11.45 -1.66
N GLN A 104 -11.74 -11.10 -2.65
CA GLN A 104 -12.46 -12.07 -3.49
C GLN A 104 -11.51 -13.01 -4.22
N ASP A 105 -10.46 -12.47 -4.84
CA ASP A 105 -9.47 -13.27 -5.57
C ASP A 105 -8.64 -14.18 -4.65
N LEU A 106 -8.43 -13.77 -3.41
CA LEU A 106 -7.70 -14.54 -2.39
C LEU A 106 -8.60 -15.47 -1.59
N HIS A 107 -9.92 -15.43 -1.79
CA HIS A 107 -10.91 -16.11 -0.94
C HIS A 107 -10.72 -15.78 0.55
N ALA A 108 -10.31 -14.52 0.84
CA ALA A 108 -9.99 -14.09 2.19
C ALA A 108 -11.26 -13.76 2.99
N ASP A 109 -11.29 -14.21 4.24
CA ASP A 109 -12.35 -13.91 5.20
C ASP A 109 -12.04 -12.57 5.91
N PRO A 110 -12.96 -11.58 5.90
CA PRO A 110 -12.79 -10.34 6.65
C PRO A 110 -12.45 -10.54 8.12
N ALA A 111 -13.01 -11.57 8.75
CA ALA A 111 -12.78 -11.86 10.17
C ALA A 111 -11.35 -12.30 10.49
N SER A 112 -10.59 -12.77 9.50
CA SER A 112 -9.19 -13.19 9.62
C SER A 112 -8.23 -12.38 8.75
N THR A 113 -8.64 -11.17 8.34
CA THR A 113 -7.84 -10.28 7.49
C THR A 113 -7.48 -9.00 8.23
N LEU A 114 -6.20 -8.65 8.27
CA LEU A 114 -5.68 -7.41 8.83
C LEU A 114 -5.22 -6.48 7.70
N PHE A 115 -5.68 -5.24 7.71
CA PHE A 115 -5.15 -4.19 6.82
C PHE A 115 -4.06 -3.41 7.54
N VAL A 116 -2.86 -3.33 6.96
CA VAL A 116 -1.71 -2.62 7.56
C VAL A 116 -1.28 -1.48 6.64
N GLY A 117 -1.09 -0.30 7.22
CA GLY A 117 -0.63 0.85 6.45
C GLY A 117 -0.01 1.94 7.31
N ASP A 118 0.52 2.98 6.69
CA ASP A 118 1.30 4.03 7.33
C ASP A 118 0.68 5.43 7.23
N SER A 119 -0.59 5.51 6.82
CA SER A 119 -1.31 6.77 6.66
C SER A 119 -2.78 6.66 7.09
N ASP A 120 -3.41 7.82 7.33
CA ASP A 120 -4.86 7.95 7.55
C ASP A 120 -5.67 7.30 6.42
N VAL A 121 -5.21 7.46 5.18
CA VAL A 121 -5.85 6.84 4.01
C VAL A 121 -5.87 5.32 4.11
N ASP A 122 -4.83 4.70 4.66
CA ASP A 122 -4.76 3.26 4.84
C ASP A 122 -5.73 2.78 5.92
N ILE A 123 -5.74 3.45 7.07
CA ILE A 123 -6.65 3.13 8.17
C ILE A 123 -8.11 3.23 7.70
N LEU A 124 -8.45 4.34 7.04
CA LEU A 124 -9.79 4.53 6.46
C LEU A 124 -10.12 3.47 5.40
N THR A 125 -9.14 3.02 4.62
CA THR A 125 -9.37 1.94 3.63
C THR A 125 -9.74 0.63 4.30
N GLY A 126 -9.00 0.24 5.34
CA GLY A 126 -9.29 -0.97 6.12
C GLY A 126 -10.70 -0.90 6.71
N HIS A 127 -11.04 0.18 7.39
CA HIS A 127 -12.37 0.38 7.99
C HIS A 127 -13.49 0.42 6.95
N ASN A 128 -13.31 1.12 5.85
CA ASN A 128 -14.29 1.16 4.76
C ASN A 128 -14.52 -0.23 4.13
N ALA A 129 -13.51 -1.09 4.18
CA ALA A 129 -13.61 -2.48 3.75
C ALA A 129 -14.16 -3.44 4.84
N GLY A 130 -14.43 -2.94 6.04
CA GLY A 130 -14.89 -3.75 7.17
C GLY A 130 -13.80 -4.60 7.82
N LEU A 131 -12.53 -4.18 7.67
CA LEU A 131 -11.37 -4.89 8.21
C LEU A 131 -10.78 -4.14 9.42
N PRO A 132 -10.20 -4.85 10.39
CA PRO A 132 -9.33 -4.21 11.37
C PRO A 132 -8.13 -3.59 10.64
N ALA A 133 -7.74 -2.37 11.08
CA ALA A 133 -6.68 -1.59 10.48
C ALA A 133 -5.57 -1.27 11.48
N MET A 134 -4.34 -1.67 11.16
CA MET A 134 -3.15 -1.42 11.97
C MET A 134 -2.27 -0.35 11.35
N GLY A 135 -1.86 0.63 12.16
CA GLY A 135 -0.94 1.69 11.75
C GLY A 135 0.52 1.33 11.97
N ALA A 136 1.36 1.43 10.92
CA ALA A 136 2.80 1.23 10.97
C ALA A 136 3.53 2.54 11.29
N LEU A 137 4.17 2.64 12.47
CA LEU A 137 4.77 3.88 12.99
C LEU A 137 6.13 4.23 12.35
N TRP A 138 6.73 3.34 11.59
CA TRP A 138 7.98 3.59 10.85
C TRP A 138 7.76 4.21 9.47
N GLY A 139 6.51 4.43 9.07
CA GLY A 139 6.14 4.98 7.76
C GLY A 139 6.05 6.51 7.72
N PHE A 140 5.22 7.03 6.81
CA PHE A 140 5.12 8.48 6.54
C PHE A 140 4.44 9.26 7.65
N ARG A 141 3.51 8.63 8.41
CA ARG A 141 2.67 9.32 9.38
C ARG A 141 2.97 8.85 10.80
N GLY A 142 2.89 9.81 11.72
CA GLY A 142 3.16 9.54 13.11
C GLY A 142 1.95 8.98 13.87
N ARG A 143 2.21 8.55 15.11
CA ARG A 143 1.19 8.01 16.04
C ARG A 143 -0.07 8.86 16.15
N ALA A 144 0.09 10.19 16.27
CA ALA A 144 -1.05 11.10 16.47
C ALA A 144 -2.05 11.03 15.30
N GLU A 145 -1.55 11.01 14.04
CA GLU A 145 -2.40 10.96 12.85
C GLU A 145 -3.06 9.57 12.69
N LEU A 146 -2.29 8.50 12.88
CA LEU A 146 -2.83 7.13 12.79
C LEU A 146 -3.88 6.86 13.87
N THR A 147 -3.65 7.36 15.10
CA THR A 147 -4.64 7.27 16.17
C THR A 147 -5.89 8.11 15.87
N ALA A 148 -5.72 9.34 15.35
CA ALA A 148 -6.84 10.19 14.97
C ALA A 148 -7.66 9.60 13.80
N ALA A 149 -7.03 8.83 12.90
CA ALA A 149 -7.71 8.07 11.85
C ALA A 149 -8.46 6.83 12.38
N GLY A 150 -8.26 6.49 13.65
CA GLY A 150 -8.96 5.39 14.32
C GLY A 150 -8.26 4.04 14.22
N ALA A 151 -6.94 3.98 13.99
CA ALA A 151 -6.22 2.70 13.93
C ALA A 151 -6.56 1.81 15.13
N ASP A 152 -6.98 0.55 14.86
CA ASP A 152 -7.34 -0.43 15.89
C ASP A 152 -6.13 -0.89 16.69
N ALA A 153 -4.95 -0.91 16.05
CA ALA A 153 -3.66 -1.19 16.66
C ALA A 153 -2.55 -0.37 16.01
N LEU A 154 -1.42 -0.23 16.70
CA LEU A 154 -0.24 0.46 16.21
C LEU A 154 0.99 -0.44 16.38
N ALA A 155 1.70 -0.68 15.29
CA ALA A 155 2.97 -1.39 15.29
C ALA A 155 4.14 -0.38 15.36
N GLY A 156 4.98 -0.51 16.37
CA GLY A 156 6.21 0.27 16.53
C GLY A 156 7.37 -0.29 15.71
N VAL A 157 7.38 -1.61 15.56
CA VAL A 157 8.34 -2.40 14.78
C VAL A 157 7.62 -3.49 13.99
N PRO A 158 8.22 -4.04 12.92
CA PRO A 158 7.58 -5.09 12.11
C PRO A 158 7.14 -6.32 12.91
N GLU A 159 7.88 -6.69 13.94
CA GLU A 159 7.59 -7.83 14.81
C GLU A 159 6.24 -7.72 15.53
N ASP A 160 5.77 -6.50 15.82
CA ASP A 160 4.46 -6.25 16.46
C ASP A 160 3.31 -6.78 15.59
N ILE A 161 3.46 -6.73 14.26
CA ILE A 161 2.48 -7.29 13.32
C ILE A 161 2.41 -8.81 13.46
N LEU A 162 3.57 -9.48 13.54
CA LEU A 162 3.63 -10.93 13.71
C LEU A 162 3.01 -11.38 15.04
N GLU A 163 3.26 -10.62 16.11
CA GLU A 163 2.68 -10.88 17.41
C GLU A 163 1.16 -10.71 17.39
N TYR A 164 0.67 -9.63 16.78
CA TYR A 164 -0.76 -9.38 16.63
C TYR A 164 -1.46 -10.54 15.89
N VAL A 165 -0.92 -10.96 14.75
CA VAL A 165 -1.49 -12.04 13.92
C VAL A 165 -1.51 -13.39 14.66
N ARG A 166 -0.58 -13.63 15.59
CA ARG A 166 -0.55 -14.86 16.40
C ARG A 166 -1.57 -14.90 17.53
N THR A 167 -2.06 -13.73 17.93
CA THR A 167 -2.93 -13.60 19.12
C THR A 167 -4.39 -13.30 18.76
N HIS A 168 -4.67 -13.00 17.50
CA HIS A 168 -6.01 -12.69 16.97
C HIS A 168 -6.38 -13.56 15.79
#